data_8c0edbf5a044ff822eaa0ffae02d0941
#
_entry.id   8c0edbf5a044ff822eaa0ffae02d0941
#
_cell.length_a   1.000
_cell.length_b   1.000
_cell.length_c   1.000
_cell.angle_alpha   90.00
_cell.angle_beta   90.00
_cell.angle_gamma   90.00
#
_symmetry.space_group_name_H-M   'P 1'
#
loop_
_entity.id
_entity.type
_entity.pdbx_description
1 polymer ?
#
loop_
_entity_poly.entity_id
_entity_poly.type
_entity_poly.pdbx_seq_one_letter_code
_entity_poly.pdbx_strand_id
1 'polypeptide(L)'
;MNTHNDSTKYIFVTGGVVSSLGKGIVASSLGRLLKERGYKVTIQKFDPYINVDPGTMSPYQHGEVFVTEDGAETDLDLGHYERFINENLTKYNNLTTGKIMSKIIAKERRGEFLGGTVQTVPHMTDEIKYNVIKAAEENDSDIVITEIGGTIGDIESDPFIEAIRQLKREVGRENIAYIHVTLLPYLKAAGELKTKPTQHSVKMLQGLGISPDVIVVRSEHPVDENIKKKISIFCDIEEEAVIESLDAKSLYEIPLTMEKLGLADVICKHFKIRNEKPLLTEWTKMVEKFKNPKKLVKVAVVGKYIELKDAYISIHESIEHAGFNLDTKVEIDYFKAGEFDVKKLADYDGILVPGGFGDRGVDGKVEAIKFARENNIPFFGICLGMQMACVEFARNVLGYKGATSTEFEKDTSYPIISLMEEQKGLKDMGGTMRLGAYPCILKDDSLAARVYGRTQIAERHRHRYEFNNAFREEFEKAGMDIVGLSPDGNYVEVIEIKNHPYFIATQYHPEFKSRPNRPHPLFTGWIKAALKKRSEK
;
A
#
# COMPACT_ATOMS: atom_id res chain seq x y z
N MET A 1 -28.36 14.63 15.90
CA MET A 1 -28.57 15.59 14.80
C MET A 1 -27.27 15.66 14.06
N ASN A 2 -27.20 15.03 12.89
CA ASN A 2 -25.99 15.00 12.09
C ASN A 2 -25.86 16.33 11.36
N THR A 3 -24.89 17.13 11.75
CA THR A 3 -24.42 18.24 10.93
C THR A 3 -23.55 17.65 9.83
N HIS A 4 -24.18 17.08 8.79
CA HIS A 4 -23.47 16.79 7.56
C HIS A 4 -22.91 18.12 7.03
N ASN A 5 -21.63 18.12 6.69
CA ASN A 5 -21.07 19.21 5.93
C ASN A 5 -21.73 19.14 4.54
N ASP A 6 -22.80 19.94 4.30
CA ASP A 6 -23.59 19.94 3.06
C ASP A 6 -22.76 20.19 1.79
N SER A 7 -21.46 20.43 1.95
CA SER A 7 -20.51 20.72 0.87
C SER A 7 -19.69 19.49 0.42
N THR A 8 -19.60 18.41 1.20
CA THR A 8 -18.74 17.23 0.85
C THR A 8 -19.27 16.51 -0.38
N LYS A 9 -18.38 16.17 -1.31
CA LYS A 9 -18.67 15.42 -2.54
C LYS A 9 -18.19 13.97 -2.42
N TYR A 10 -18.99 13.04 -2.93
CA TYR A 10 -18.76 11.60 -2.86
C TYR A 10 -18.64 11.02 -4.27
N ILE A 11 -17.52 10.38 -4.57
CA ILE A 11 -17.25 9.75 -5.86
C ILE A 11 -17.13 8.25 -5.63
N PHE A 12 -17.94 7.45 -6.31
CA PHE A 12 -17.88 5.99 -6.23
C PHE A 12 -17.29 5.41 -7.51
N VAL A 13 -16.21 4.64 -7.36
CA VAL A 13 -15.53 3.98 -8.47
C VAL A 13 -15.90 2.49 -8.45
N THR A 14 -16.67 2.07 -9.45
CA THR A 14 -17.11 0.68 -9.65
C THR A 14 -16.39 0.06 -10.84
N GLY A 15 -16.35 -1.26 -10.93
CA GLY A 15 -15.75 -1.96 -12.07
C GLY A 15 -16.65 -3.02 -12.66
N GLY A 16 -16.45 -3.30 -13.92
CA GLY A 16 -17.19 -4.35 -14.62
C GLY A 16 -16.35 -5.08 -15.65
N VAL A 17 -16.88 -6.18 -16.17
CA VAL A 17 -16.29 -7.09 -17.15
C VAL A 17 -15.27 -8.06 -16.54
N VAL A 18 -14.17 -7.59 -15.93
CA VAL A 18 -13.14 -8.42 -15.27
C VAL A 18 -12.55 -7.68 -14.06
N SER A 19 -11.86 -8.40 -13.19
CA SER A 19 -11.05 -7.83 -12.11
C SER A 19 -9.76 -7.17 -12.64
N SER A 20 -9.02 -6.49 -11.77
CA SER A 20 -7.69 -5.89 -12.08
C SER A 20 -7.68 -4.87 -13.22
N LEU A 21 -8.80 -4.16 -13.46
CA LEU A 21 -8.89 -3.09 -14.47
C LEU A 21 -8.21 -1.78 -14.07
N GLY A 22 -7.70 -1.69 -12.84
CA GLY A 22 -7.04 -0.49 -12.34
C GLY A 22 -7.99 0.55 -11.74
N LYS A 23 -9.12 0.13 -11.13
CA LYS A 23 -10.03 1.01 -10.37
C LYS A 23 -9.28 1.87 -9.37
N GLY A 24 -8.39 1.25 -8.57
CA GLY A 24 -7.57 1.94 -7.57
C GLY A 24 -6.66 3.00 -8.16
N ILE A 25 -6.10 2.73 -9.33
CA ILE A 25 -5.23 3.70 -10.03
C ILE A 25 -6.04 4.86 -10.60
N VAL A 26 -7.27 4.60 -11.10
CA VAL A 26 -8.19 5.67 -11.53
C VAL A 26 -8.59 6.52 -10.33
N ALA A 27 -8.99 5.90 -9.21
CA ALA A 27 -9.35 6.60 -7.97
C ALA A 27 -8.18 7.45 -7.45
N SER A 28 -6.97 6.87 -7.37
CA SER A 28 -5.75 7.54 -6.92
C SER A 28 -5.36 8.70 -7.83
N SER A 29 -5.44 8.51 -9.15
CA SER A 29 -5.12 9.54 -10.13
C SER A 29 -6.08 10.72 -10.03
N LEU A 30 -7.38 10.44 -9.96
CA LEU A 30 -8.39 11.47 -9.75
C LEU A 30 -8.19 12.20 -8.41
N GLY A 31 -7.91 11.45 -7.35
CA GLY A 31 -7.61 12.01 -6.03
C GLY A 31 -6.42 12.97 -6.09
N ARG A 32 -5.35 12.61 -6.79
CA ARG A 32 -4.20 13.48 -7.02
C ARG A 32 -4.60 14.74 -7.77
N LEU A 33 -5.34 14.62 -8.86
CA LEU A 33 -5.76 15.76 -9.69
C LEU A 33 -6.67 16.74 -8.95
N LEU A 34 -7.59 16.23 -8.13
CA LEU A 34 -8.47 17.07 -7.31
C LEU A 34 -7.69 17.74 -6.17
N LYS A 35 -6.74 17.04 -5.56
CA LYS A 35 -5.85 17.64 -4.55
C LYS A 35 -5.00 18.77 -5.13
N GLU A 36 -4.47 18.63 -6.33
CA GLU A 36 -3.72 19.69 -7.00
C GLU A 36 -4.60 20.90 -7.41
N ARG A 37 -5.91 20.71 -7.44
CA ARG A 37 -6.90 21.79 -7.59
C ARG A 37 -7.25 22.48 -6.26
N GLY A 38 -6.66 22.02 -5.14
CA GLY A 38 -6.80 22.62 -3.82
C GLY A 38 -7.89 21.99 -2.94
N TYR A 39 -8.46 20.85 -3.32
CA TYR A 39 -9.42 20.12 -2.49
C TYR A 39 -8.72 19.20 -1.48
N LYS A 40 -9.31 19.06 -0.29
CA LYS A 40 -8.96 18.02 0.67
C LYS A 40 -9.63 16.72 0.21
N VAL A 41 -8.84 15.72 -0.12
CA VAL A 41 -9.31 14.47 -0.69
C VAL A 41 -8.91 13.30 0.19
N THR A 42 -9.86 12.42 0.50
CA THR A 42 -9.59 11.09 1.05
C THR A 42 -10.08 10.00 0.11
N ILE A 43 -9.44 8.81 0.17
CA ILE A 43 -9.81 7.68 -0.68
C ILE A 43 -10.10 6.48 0.21
N GLN A 44 -11.19 5.75 -0.08
CA GLN A 44 -11.59 4.53 0.62
C GLN A 44 -11.57 3.32 -0.31
N LYS A 45 -11.33 2.15 0.28
CA LYS A 45 -11.47 0.84 -0.34
C LYS A 45 -12.58 0.05 0.37
N PHE A 46 -13.53 -0.47 -0.38
CA PHE A 46 -14.53 -1.41 0.10
C PHE A 46 -14.27 -2.78 -0.50
N ASP A 47 -13.98 -3.76 0.35
CA ASP A 47 -13.65 -5.12 -0.06
C ASP A 47 -14.79 -6.08 0.28
N PRO A 48 -15.37 -6.77 -0.71
CA PRO A 48 -16.56 -7.59 -0.50
C PRO A 48 -16.28 -8.95 0.16
N TYR A 49 -15.04 -9.32 0.45
CA TYR A 49 -14.74 -10.59 1.11
C TYR A 49 -15.13 -10.60 2.60
N ILE A 50 -15.34 -11.81 3.14
CA ILE A 50 -15.83 -12.03 4.52
C ILE A 50 -14.71 -11.95 5.57
N ASN A 51 -13.45 -11.89 5.19
CA ASN A 51 -12.38 -11.66 6.15
C ASN A 51 -12.57 -10.30 6.84
N VAL A 52 -12.31 -10.26 8.15
CA VAL A 52 -12.41 -9.00 8.93
C VAL A 52 -11.37 -8.00 8.42
N ASP A 53 -10.15 -8.48 8.16
CA ASP A 53 -9.05 -7.75 7.55
C ASP A 53 -8.12 -8.75 6.81
N PRO A 54 -7.15 -8.27 6.02
CA PRO A 54 -6.22 -9.14 5.32
C PRO A 54 -5.09 -9.68 6.18
N GLY A 55 -4.99 -9.34 7.47
CA GLY A 55 -3.84 -9.64 8.34
C GLY A 55 -3.49 -11.11 8.46
N THR A 56 -4.48 -12.01 8.34
CA THR A 56 -4.30 -13.47 8.37
C THR A 56 -4.31 -14.12 6.98
N MET A 57 -4.47 -13.33 5.93
CA MET A 57 -4.51 -13.84 4.55
C MET A 57 -3.10 -14.16 4.03
N SER A 58 -3.03 -15.14 3.13
CA SER A 58 -1.76 -15.45 2.47
C SER A 58 -1.35 -14.35 1.50
N PRO A 59 -0.10 -13.84 1.54
CA PRO A 59 0.40 -12.88 0.57
C PRO A 59 0.33 -13.37 -0.89
N TYR A 60 0.33 -14.68 -1.12
CA TYR A 60 0.16 -15.27 -2.46
C TYR A 60 -1.25 -15.09 -3.03
N GLN A 61 -2.26 -14.92 -2.18
CA GLN A 61 -3.65 -14.73 -2.62
C GLN A 61 -4.08 -13.26 -2.64
N HIS A 62 -3.55 -12.47 -1.71
CA HIS A 62 -4.03 -11.12 -1.46
C HIS A 62 -2.97 -10.03 -1.76
N GLY A 63 -1.70 -10.41 -1.91
CA GLY A 63 -0.60 -9.45 -2.00
C GLY A 63 -0.16 -8.96 -0.62
N GLU A 64 0.46 -7.79 -0.58
CA GLU A 64 0.93 -7.14 0.63
C GLU A 64 -0.23 -6.74 1.56
N VAL A 65 -0.04 -6.93 2.85
CA VAL A 65 -0.90 -6.32 3.88
C VAL A 65 -0.32 -4.95 4.21
N PHE A 66 -1.01 -3.90 3.81
CA PHE A 66 -0.62 -2.53 4.11
C PHE A 66 -1.12 -2.11 5.49
N VAL A 67 -0.31 -1.37 6.26
CA VAL A 67 -0.70 -0.91 7.60
C VAL A 67 -0.80 0.61 7.62
N THR A 68 -1.96 1.11 8.08
CA THR A 68 -2.22 2.55 8.23
C THR A 68 -1.51 3.14 9.45
N GLU A 69 -1.53 4.47 9.57
CA GLU A 69 -0.91 5.17 10.71
C GLU A 69 -1.53 4.76 12.05
N ASP A 70 -2.84 4.53 12.10
CA ASP A 70 -3.60 4.11 13.29
C ASP A 70 -3.67 2.59 13.50
N GLY A 71 -2.88 1.82 12.73
CA GLY A 71 -2.68 0.38 12.95
C GLY A 71 -3.71 -0.54 12.29
N ALA A 72 -4.49 -0.09 11.34
CA ALA A 72 -5.36 -0.99 10.59
C ALA A 72 -4.54 -1.80 9.56
N GLU A 73 -4.73 -3.12 9.55
CA GLU A 73 -4.29 -4.00 8.46
C GLU A 73 -5.29 -3.89 7.31
N THR A 74 -4.79 -3.58 6.11
CA THR A 74 -5.63 -3.20 4.98
C THR A 74 -5.13 -3.79 3.67
N ASP A 75 -5.94 -3.68 2.63
CA ASP A 75 -5.58 -3.99 1.26
C ASP A 75 -4.40 -3.13 0.76
N LEU A 76 -3.60 -3.68 -0.16
CA LEU A 76 -2.44 -3.01 -0.77
C LEU A 76 -2.80 -1.72 -1.52
N ASP A 77 -4.03 -1.60 -1.99
CA ASP A 77 -4.51 -0.40 -2.70
C ASP A 77 -4.42 0.86 -1.84
N LEU A 78 -4.54 0.74 -0.49
CA LEU A 78 -4.35 1.89 0.39
C LEU A 78 -2.94 2.47 0.28
N GLY A 79 -1.94 1.63 0.04
CA GLY A 79 -0.58 2.08 -0.27
C GLY A 79 -0.53 2.94 -1.53
N HIS A 80 -1.23 2.54 -2.59
CA HIS A 80 -1.35 3.35 -3.81
C HIS A 80 -2.05 4.68 -3.52
N TYR A 81 -3.17 4.67 -2.77
CA TYR A 81 -3.89 5.89 -2.42
C TYR A 81 -2.99 6.88 -1.68
N GLU A 82 -2.32 6.45 -0.61
CA GLU A 82 -1.41 7.28 0.16
C GLU A 82 -0.25 7.84 -0.69
N ARG A 83 0.31 7.03 -1.59
CA ARG A 83 1.40 7.45 -2.49
C ARG A 83 0.95 8.54 -3.45
N PHE A 84 -0.26 8.44 -4.00
CA PHE A 84 -0.79 9.41 -4.97
C PHE A 84 -1.25 10.71 -4.30
N ILE A 85 -2.07 10.62 -3.25
CA ILE A 85 -2.59 11.83 -2.60
C ILE A 85 -1.63 12.45 -1.57
N ASN A 86 -0.53 11.75 -1.22
CA ASN A 86 0.46 12.17 -0.21
C ASN A 86 -0.16 12.50 1.15
N GLU A 87 -1.12 11.68 1.58
CA GLU A 87 -1.75 11.75 2.90
C GLU A 87 -1.67 10.38 3.57
N ASN A 88 -1.70 10.36 4.91
CA ASN A 88 -1.85 9.13 5.67
C ASN A 88 -3.33 8.80 5.82
N LEU A 89 -3.69 7.57 5.51
CA LEU A 89 -5.05 7.06 5.66
C LEU A 89 -5.23 6.38 7.02
N THR A 90 -6.49 6.14 7.40
CA THR A 90 -6.90 5.59 8.67
C THR A 90 -7.74 4.32 8.50
N LYS A 91 -8.10 3.67 9.60
CA LYS A 91 -8.99 2.51 9.63
C LYS A 91 -10.35 2.73 8.93
N TYR A 92 -10.78 3.97 8.79
CA TYR A 92 -12.03 4.31 8.09
C TYR A 92 -11.88 4.28 6.56
N ASN A 93 -10.66 4.18 6.07
CA ASN A 93 -10.38 4.15 4.64
C ASN A 93 -10.41 2.72 4.05
N ASN A 94 -10.55 1.67 4.88
CA ASN A 94 -10.75 0.30 4.42
C ASN A 94 -11.90 -0.39 5.17
N LEU A 95 -12.91 -0.84 4.42
CA LEU A 95 -14.07 -1.53 4.94
C LEU A 95 -14.27 -2.87 4.25
N THR A 96 -14.36 -3.95 5.02
CA THR A 96 -14.64 -5.30 4.50
C THR A 96 -16.05 -5.75 4.89
N THR A 97 -16.62 -6.70 4.16
CA THR A 97 -17.86 -7.36 4.56
C THR A 97 -17.72 -7.98 5.95
N GLY A 98 -16.55 -8.57 6.26
CA GLY A 98 -16.29 -9.17 7.58
C GLY A 98 -16.34 -8.16 8.73
N LYS A 99 -15.77 -6.96 8.56
CA LYS A 99 -15.86 -5.86 9.55
C LYS A 99 -17.32 -5.47 9.80
N ILE A 100 -18.11 -5.30 8.74
CA ILE A 100 -19.51 -4.92 8.82
C ILE A 100 -20.30 -5.99 9.57
N MET A 101 -20.17 -7.26 9.14
CA MET A 101 -20.90 -8.39 9.75
C MET A 101 -20.53 -8.57 11.22
N SER A 102 -19.24 -8.54 11.56
CA SER A 102 -18.78 -8.66 12.95
C SER A 102 -19.38 -7.58 13.84
N LYS A 103 -19.45 -6.33 13.36
CA LYS A 103 -20.03 -5.21 14.09
C LYS A 103 -21.53 -5.37 14.28
N ILE A 104 -22.25 -5.79 13.22
CA ILE A 104 -23.70 -6.01 13.27
C ILE A 104 -24.04 -7.17 14.21
N ILE A 105 -23.35 -8.30 14.10
CA ILE A 105 -23.56 -9.46 14.97
C ILE A 105 -23.27 -9.09 16.43
N ALA A 106 -22.19 -8.35 16.70
CA ALA A 106 -21.89 -7.90 18.05
C ALA A 106 -23.00 -6.99 18.63
N LYS A 107 -23.56 -6.08 17.83
CA LYS A 107 -24.71 -5.24 18.23
C LYS A 107 -25.95 -6.08 18.50
N GLU A 108 -26.23 -7.06 17.64
CA GLU A 108 -27.37 -7.98 17.80
C GLU A 108 -27.26 -8.77 19.12
N ARG A 109 -26.09 -9.36 19.38
CA ARG A 109 -25.83 -10.12 20.62
C ARG A 109 -25.93 -9.26 21.89
N ARG A 110 -25.68 -7.96 21.81
CA ARG A 110 -25.90 -7.01 22.93
C ARG A 110 -27.35 -6.49 23.03
N GLY A 111 -28.25 -6.90 22.13
CA GLY A 111 -29.67 -6.50 22.13
C GLY A 111 -29.92 -5.06 21.62
N GLU A 112 -28.97 -4.45 20.93
CA GLU A 112 -29.08 -3.06 20.46
C GLU A 112 -30.20 -2.84 19.42
N PHE A 113 -30.68 -3.90 18.77
CA PHE A 113 -31.79 -3.84 17.82
C PHE A 113 -33.18 -4.03 18.44
N LEU A 114 -33.27 -4.09 19.79
CA LEU A 114 -34.54 -4.11 20.56
C LEU A 114 -35.54 -5.17 20.09
N GLY A 115 -35.05 -6.34 19.67
CA GLY A 115 -35.87 -7.45 19.19
C GLY A 115 -36.30 -7.37 17.72
N GLY A 116 -35.81 -6.34 16.99
CA GLY A 116 -36.03 -6.23 15.55
C GLY A 116 -35.28 -7.28 14.74
N THR A 117 -35.85 -7.69 13.59
CA THR A 117 -35.15 -8.58 12.65
C THR A 117 -34.00 -7.83 11.97
N VAL A 118 -32.79 -8.34 12.08
CA VAL A 118 -31.58 -7.75 11.44
C VAL A 118 -31.45 -8.28 10.02
N GLN A 119 -31.37 -7.39 9.04
CA GLN A 119 -31.36 -7.71 7.61
C GLN A 119 -30.24 -6.94 6.88
N THR A 120 -29.89 -7.35 5.66
CA THR A 120 -28.93 -6.64 4.80
C THR A 120 -29.37 -5.18 4.59
N VAL A 121 -30.63 -4.98 4.24
CA VAL A 121 -31.27 -3.66 4.18
C VAL A 121 -32.27 -3.56 5.35
N PRO A 122 -32.16 -2.56 6.23
CA PRO A 122 -31.25 -1.42 6.17
C PRO A 122 -29.92 -1.60 6.93
N HIS A 123 -29.76 -2.62 7.80
CA HIS A 123 -28.74 -2.64 8.83
C HIS A 123 -27.30 -2.67 8.28
N MET A 124 -27.05 -3.52 7.25
CA MET A 124 -25.75 -3.59 6.61
C MET A 124 -25.50 -2.37 5.72
N THR A 125 -26.51 -1.95 4.96
CA THR A 125 -26.40 -0.74 4.11
C THR A 125 -26.20 0.53 4.93
N ASP A 126 -26.82 0.66 6.09
CA ASP A 126 -26.63 1.80 7.00
C ASP A 126 -25.21 1.84 7.58
N GLU A 127 -24.67 0.67 7.94
CA GLU A 127 -23.29 0.58 8.43
C GLU A 127 -22.28 0.96 7.32
N ILE A 128 -22.53 0.57 6.07
CA ILE A 128 -21.69 0.96 4.92
C ILE A 128 -21.74 2.48 4.71
N LYS A 129 -22.96 3.06 4.65
CA LYS A 129 -23.15 4.51 4.50
C LYS A 129 -22.50 5.31 5.62
N TYR A 130 -22.66 4.83 6.88
CA TYR A 130 -21.99 5.42 8.04
C TYR A 130 -20.46 5.50 7.83
N ASN A 131 -19.82 4.43 7.33
CA ASN A 131 -18.37 4.43 7.10
C ASN A 131 -17.94 5.37 5.98
N VAL A 132 -18.76 5.57 4.94
CA VAL A 132 -18.48 6.60 3.90
C VAL A 132 -18.46 7.99 4.50
N ILE A 133 -19.49 8.33 5.27
CA ILE A 133 -19.62 9.65 5.91
C ILE A 133 -18.51 9.84 6.95
N LYS A 134 -18.24 8.80 7.75
CA LYS A 134 -17.22 8.88 8.81
C LYS A 134 -15.83 9.13 8.27
N ALA A 135 -15.46 8.57 7.13
CA ALA A 135 -14.18 8.86 6.49
C ALA A 135 -14.07 10.33 6.04
N ALA A 136 -15.17 10.95 5.60
CA ALA A 136 -15.19 12.37 5.30
C ALA A 136 -14.92 13.22 6.55
N GLU A 137 -15.61 12.91 7.65
CA GLU A 137 -15.51 13.65 8.92
C GLU A 137 -14.11 13.54 9.53
N GLU A 138 -13.58 12.32 9.64
CA GLU A 138 -12.26 12.05 10.28
C GLU A 138 -11.11 12.71 9.52
N ASN A 139 -11.22 12.86 8.21
CA ASN A 139 -10.18 13.47 7.39
C ASN A 139 -10.48 14.93 7.02
N ASP A 140 -11.56 15.52 7.54
CA ASP A 140 -12.02 16.90 7.19
C ASP A 140 -11.97 17.13 5.66
N SER A 141 -12.58 16.18 4.91
CA SER A 141 -12.41 16.10 3.47
C SER A 141 -13.52 16.82 2.70
N ASP A 142 -13.14 17.58 1.66
CA ASP A 142 -14.08 18.16 0.70
C ASP A 142 -14.63 17.09 -0.25
N ILE A 143 -13.79 16.08 -0.58
CA ILE A 143 -14.12 15.02 -1.52
C ILE A 143 -13.68 13.67 -0.97
N VAL A 144 -14.61 12.70 -1.00
CA VAL A 144 -14.37 11.30 -0.68
C VAL A 144 -14.47 10.49 -1.97
N ILE A 145 -13.44 9.72 -2.29
CA ILE A 145 -13.44 8.77 -3.41
C ILE A 145 -13.48 7.37 -2.82
N THR A 146 -14.54 6.60 -3.11
CA THR A 146 -14.68 5.23 -2.61
C THR A 146 -14.59 4.24 -3.76
N GLU A 147 -13.58 3.39 -3.75
CA GLU A 147 -13.47 2.28 -4.66
C GLU A 147 -14.25 1.08 -4.15
N ILE A 148 -15.15 0.55 -4.98
CA ILE A 148 -15.88 -0.68 -4.69
C ILE A 148 -15.10 -1.86 -5.27
N GLY A 149 -14.63 -2.76 -4.40
CA GLY A 149 -13.98 -4.01 -4.78
C GLY A 149 -14.92 -4.96 -5.51
N GLY A 150 -14.34 -5.93 -6.21
CA GLY A 150 -15.09 -6.88 -7.04
C GLY A 150 -15.54 -6.28 -8.38
N THR A 151 -16.46 -6.99 -9.02
CA THR A 151 -16.99 -6.69 -10.34
C THR A 151 -18.50 -6.58 -10.26
N ILE A 152 -19.11 -5.65 -10.98
CA ILE A 152 -20.58 -5.52 -11.02
C ILE A 152 -21.19 -6.85 -11.47
N GLY A 153 -22.11 -7.37 -10.66
CA GLY A 153 -22.73 -8.69 -10.82
C GLY A 153 -22.18 -9.76 -9.86
N ASP A 154 -21.11 -9.47 -9.14
CA ASP A 154 -20.65 -10.34 -8.06
C ASP A 154 -21.58 -10.19 -6.85
N ILE A 155 -22.11 -11.31 -6.34
CA ILE A 155 -23.08 -11.35 -5.23
C ILE A 155 -22.51 -10.63 -3.99
N GLU A 156 -21.23 -10.78 -3.73
CA GLU A 156 -20.56 -10.21 -2.57
C GLU A 156 -20.56 -8.67 -2.59
N SER A 157 -20.62 -8.07 -3.77
CA SER A 157 -20.59 -6.61 -3.94
C SER A 157 -21.97 -5.95 -3.81
N ASP A 158 -23.06 -6.71 -3.93
CA ASP A 158 -24.42 -6.17 -3.95
C ASP A 158 -24.79 -5.28 -2.75
N PRO A 159 -24.42 -5.61 -1.49
CA PRO A 159 -24.72 -4.73 -0.36
C PRO A 159 -24.04 -3.36 -0.44
N PHE A 160 -22.81 -3.31 -1.00
CA PHE A 160 -22.08 -2.06 -1.20
C PHE A 160 -22.73 -1.22 -2.31
N ILE A 161 -23.11 -1.86 -3.42
CA ILE A 161 -23.81 -1.17 -4.53
C ILE A 161 -25.15 -0.62 -4.06
N GLU A 162 -25.91 -1.39 -3.30
CA GLU A 162 -27.18 -0.93 -2.72
C GLU A 162 -26.98 0.24 -1.75
N ALA A 163 -25.96 0.18 -0.90
CA ALA A 163 -25.64 1.27 0.04
C ALA A 163 -25.29 2.58 -0.67
N ILE A 164 -24.43 2.56 -1.70
CA ILE A 164 -24.07 3.76 -2.44
C ILE A 164 -25.23 4.30 -3.27
N ARG A 165 -26.12 3.43 -3.74
CA ARG A 165 -27.38 3.85 -4.38
C ARG A 165 -28.30 4.58 -3.41
N GLN A 166 -28.42 4.08 -2.16
CA GLN A 166 -29.24 4.71 -1.11
C GLN A 166 -28.65 6.04 -0.65
N LEU A 167 -27.33 6.13 -0.50
CA LEU A 167 -26.64 7.33 0.00
C LEU A 167 -26.99 8.57 -0.82
N LYS A 168 -27.25 8.42 -2.11
CA LYS A 168 -27.68 9.50 -3.01
C LYS A 168 -28.90 10.28 -2.51
N ARG A 169 -29.79 9.63 -1.77
CA ARG A 169 -30.98 10.28 -1.20
C ARG A 169 -30.67 11.03 0.10
N GLU A 170 -29.64 10.60 0.81
CA GLU A 170 -29.27 11.16 2.12
C GLU A 170 -28.42 12.41 1.99
N VAL A 171 -27.44 12.38 1.06
CA VAL A 171 -26.50 13.50 0.88
C VAL A 171 -26.85 14.46 -0.25
N GLY A 172 -27.89 14.15 -1.04
CA GLY A 172 -28.29 14.92 -2.22
C GLY A 172 -27.62 14.40 -3.50
N ARG A 173 -28.39 14.42 -4.59
CA ARG A 173 -27.96 13.91 -5.90
C ARG A 173 -26.78 14.68 -6.47
N GLU A 174 -26.72 15.97 -6.22
CA GLU A 174 -25.68 16.92 -6.65
C GLU A 174 -24.34 16.73 -5.92
N ASN A 175 -24.33 15.89 -4.89
CA ASN A 175 -23.14 15.60 -4.10
C ASN A 175 -22.53 14.22 -4.40
N ILE A 176 -23.08 13.48 -5.36
CA ILE A 176 -22.60 12.13 -5.75
C ILE A 176 -22.23 12.07 -7.22
N ALA A 177 -21.12 11.39 -7.52
CA ALA A 177 -20.73 10.99 -8.87
C ALA A 177 -20.36 9.50 -8.89
N TYR A 178 -20.71 8.81 -9.99
CA TYR A 178 -20.38 7.42 -10.22
C TYR A 178 -19.44 7.27 -11.42
N ILE A 179 -18.25 6.71 -11.18
CA ILE A 179 -17.28 6.35 -12.21
C ILE A 179 -17.33 4.84 -12.41
N HIS A 180 -17.49 4.40 -13.64
CA HIS A 180 -17.50 2.98 -13.97
C HIS A 180 -16.30 2.61 -14.84
N VAL A 181 -15.41 1.76 -14.33
CA VAL A 181 -14.21 1.29 -15.05
C VAL A 181 -14.53 -0.02 -15.77
N THR A 182 -14.32 -0.04 -17.09
CA THR A 182 -14.65 -1.18 -17.95
C THR A 182 -13.51 -1.56 -18.87
N LEU A 183 -13.65 -2.67 -19.58
CA LEU A 183 -12.69 -3.17 -20.56
C LEU A 183 -13.20 -2.99 -21.99
N LEU A 184 -12.34 -2.48 -22.87
CA LEU A 184 -12.48 -2.53 -24.32
C LEU A 184 -11.48 -3.56 -24.88
N PRO A 185 -11.86 -4.82 -25.06
CA PRO A 185 -10.94 -5.82 -25.58
C PRO A 185 -10.68 -5.61 -27.08
N TYR A 186 -9.43 -5.77 -27.47
CA TYR A 186 -9.04 -5.81 -28.87
C TYR A 186 -9.11 -7.25 -29.39
N LEU A 187 -9.95 -7.50 -30.39
CA LEU A 187 -10.05 -8.80 -31.02
C LEU A 187 -9.10 -8.87 -32.20
N LYS A 188 -7.94 -9.51 -32.04
CA LYS A 188 -6.91 -9.65 -33.10
C LYS A 188 -7.46 -10.18 -34.40
N ALA A 189 -8.37 -11.17 -34.35
CA ALA A 189 -8.99 -11.75 -35.55
C ALA A 189 -9.88 -10.77 -36.33
N ALA A 190 -10.49 -9.80 -35.65
CA ALA A 190 -11.35 -8.77 -36.25
C ALA A 190 -10.60 -7.45 -36.51
N GLY A 191 -9.42 -7.27 -35.92
CA GLY A 191 -8.62 -6.05 -36.05
C GLY A 191 -9.26 -4.82 -35.41
N GLU A 192 -10.12 -5.00 -34.38
CA GLU A 192 -10.88 -3.89 -33.81
C GLU A 192 -11.16 -4.02 -32.29
N LEU A 193 -11.38 -2.88 -31.65
CA LEU A 193 -11.88 -2.79 -30.28
C LEU A 193 -13.38 -3.11 -30.20
N LYS A 194 -13.81 -3.84 -29.19
CA LYS A 194 -15.20 -4.25 -28.97
C LYS A 194 -15.84 -3.52 -27.79
N THR A 195 -16.92 -2.79 -28.08
CA THR A 195 -17.67 -2.00 -27.08
C THR A 195 -18.75 -2.81 -26.33
N LYS A 196 -19.09 -4.01 -26.79
CA LYS A 196 -20.17 -4.83 -26.18
C LYS A 196 -19.94 -5.17 -24.71
N PRO A 197 -18.72 -5.56 -24.25
CA PRO A 197 -18.49 -5.82 -22.83
C PRO A 197 -18.77 -4.59 -21.96
N THR A 198 -18.32 -3.41 -22.37
CA THR A 198 -18.62 -2.13 -21.70
C THR A 198 -20.12 -1.87 -21.64
N GLN A 199 -20.85 -2.00 -22.77
CA GLN A 199 -22.29 -1.78 -22.81
C GLN A 199 -23.06 -2.74 -21.88
N HIS A 200 -22.66 -4.00 -21.82
CA HIS A 200 -23.30 -5.00 -20.92
C HIS A 200 -23.02 -4.67 -19.45
N SER A 201 -21.78 -4.30 -19.13
CA SER A 201 -21.40 -3.92 -17.76
C SER A 201 -22.18 -2.69 -17.26
N VAL A 202 -22.30 -1.66 -18.10
CA VAL A 202 -23.08 -0.46 -17.77
C VAL A 202 -24.58 -0.79 -17.60
N LYS A 203 -25.16 -1.64 -18.48
CA LYS A 203 -26.56 -2.08 -18.32
C LYS A 203 -26.77 -2.85 -17.02
N MET A 204 -25.81 -3.66 -16.60
CA MET A 204 -25.90 -4.37 -15.32
C MET A 204 -25.91 -3.38 -14.16
N LEU A 205 -25.02 -2.37 -14.15
CA LEU A 205 -25.00 -1.31 -13.14
C LEU A 205 -26.31 -0.52 -13.13
N GLN A 206 -26.84 -0.17 -14.30
CA GLN A 206 -28.15 0.51 -14.43
C GLN A 206 -29.29 -0.35 -13.92
N GLY A 207 -29.23 -1.68 -14.13
CA GLY A 207 -30.20 -2.63 -13.55
C GLY A 207 -30.23 -2.62 -12.01
N LEU A 208 -29.12 -2.26 -11.36
CA LEU A 208 -29.02 -2.05 -9.91
C LEU A 208 -29.40 -0.62 -9.49
N GLY A 209 -29.87 0.22 -10.42
CA GLY A 209 -30.37 1.58 -10.14
C GLY A 209 -29.29 2.66 -10.10
N ILE A 210 -28.11 2.41 -10.65
CA ILE A 210 -27.02 3.36 -10.74
C ILE A 210 -26.66 3.61 -12.22
N SER A 211 -26.75 4.86 -12.66
CA SER A 211 -26.21 5.30 -13.96
C SER A 211 -24.85 5.95 -13.74
N PRO A 212 -23.80 5.55 -14.48
CA PRO A 212 -22.50 6.19 -14.35
C PRO A 212 -22.52 7.61 -14.90
N ASP A 213 -21.76 8.51 -14.26
CA ASP A 213 -21.53 9.88 -14.71
C ASP A 213 -20.25 9.96 -15.55
N VAL A 214 -19.32 9.01 -15.34
CA VAL A 214 -18.07 8.85 -16.11
C VAL A 214 -17.83 7.36 -16.38
N ILE A 215 -17.42 7.05 -17.61
CA ILE A 215 -16.96 5.71 -17.98
C ILE A 215 -15.47 5.78 -18.29
N VAL A 216 -14.65 5.01 -17.55
CA VAL A 216 -13.23 4.84 -17.85
C VAL A 216 -13.06 3.50 -18.57
N VAL A 217 -12.56 3.54 -19.79
CA VAL A 217 -12.40 2.36 -20.62
C VAL A 217 -10.94 1.93 -20.69
N ARG A 218 -10.63 0.78 -20.07
CA ARG A 218 -9.31 0.17 -20.15
C ARG A 218 -9.11 -0.45 -21.51
N SER A 219 -8.00 -0.16 -22.20
CA SER A 219 -7.68 -0.68 -23.52
C SER A 219 -6.18 -0.82 -23.74
N GLU A 220 -5.79 -1.82 -24.53
CA GLU A 220 -4.40 -1.97 -25.02
C GLU A 220 -4.10 -1.02 -26.19
N HIS A 221 -5.12 -0.52 -26.86
CA HIS A 221 -5.01 0.32 -28.05
C HIS A 221 -5.75 1.64 -27.87
N PRO A 222 -5.30 2.74 -28.52
CA PRO A 222 -5.99 4.02 -28.48
C PRO A 222 -7.47 3.91 -28.89
N VAL A 223 -8.31 4.67 -28.20
CA VAL A 223 -9.77 4.69 -28.42
C VAL A 223 -10.13 5.87 -29.31
N ASP A 224 -10.59 5.59 -30.51
CA ASP A 224 -10.98 6.63 -31.46
C ASP A 224 -12.33 7.28 -31.12
N GLU A 225 -12.59 8.46 -31.69
CA GLU A 225 -13.81 9.24 -31.44
C GLU A 225 -15.10 8.50 -31.83
N ASN A 226 -15.07 7.60 -32.84
CA ASN A 226 -16.24 6.82 -33.21
C ASN A 226 -16.59 5.78 -32.13
N ILE A 227 -15.59 5.19 -31.50
CA ILE A 227 -15.77 4.27 -30.37
C ILE A 227 -16.32 5.02 -29.17
N LYS A 228 -15.77 6.20 -28.83
CA LYS A 228 -16.29 7.05 -27.73
C LYS A 228 -17.75 7.42 -27.98
N LYS A 229 -18.08 7.92 -29.17
CA LYS A 229 -19.44 8.24 -29.57
C LYS A 229 -20.39 7.05 -29.48
N LYS A 230 -19.93 5.88 -29.89
CA LYS A 230 -20.72 4.64 -29.76
C LYS A 230 -21.00 4.29 -28.31
N ILE A 231 -19.99 4.41 -27.42
CA ILE A 231 -20.18 4.17 -25.99
C ILE A 231 -21.13 5.20 -25.40
N SER A 232 -20.96 6.49 -25.71
CA SER A 232 -21.83 7.60 -25.31
C SER A 232 -23.30 7.28 -25.61
N ILE A 233 -23.63 6.95 -26.87
CA ILE A 233 -25.00 6.65 -27.29
C ILE A 233 -25.58 5.42 -26.58
N PHE A 234 -24.81 4.32 -26.48
CA PHE A 234 -25.33 3.06 -25.91
C PHE A 234 -25.38 3.03 -24.41
N CYS A 235 -24.59 3.87 -23.74
CA CYS A 235 -24.50 3.95 -22.27
C CYS A 235 -25.20 5.19 -21.67
N ASP A 236 -25.77 6.05 -22.53
CA ASP A 236 -26.47 7.28 -22.15
C ASP A 236 -25.57 8.21 -21.29
N ILE A 237 -24.44 8.62 -21.87
CA ILE A 237 -23.42 9.44 -21.22
C ILE A 237 -22.83 10.44 -22.24
N GLU A 238 -22.37 11.60 -21.78
CA GLU A 238 -21.69 12.57 -22.62
C GLU A 238 -20.39 12.00 -23.23
N GLU A 239 -20.03 12.34 -24.46
CA GLU A 239 -18.81 11.85 -25.12
C GLU A 239 -17.54 12.24 -24.34
N GLU A 240 -17.52 13.46 -23.76
CA GLU A 240 -16.41 13.95 -22.93
C GLU A 240 -16.23 13.16 -21.62
N ALA A 241 -17.25 12.43 -21.17
CA ALA A 241 -17.22 11.59 -19.98
C ALA A 241 -16.77 10.14 -20.28
N VAL A 242 -16.44 9.82 -21.53
CA VAL A 242 -15.81 8.56 -21.92
C VAL A 242 -14.29 8.74 -21.97
N ILE A 243 -13.63 8.31 -20.91
CA ILE A 243 -12.18 8.50 -20.69
C ILE A 243 -11.44 7.20 -21.02
N GLU A 244 -10.44 7.25 -21.92
CA GLU A 244 -9.58 6.10 -22.16
C GLU A 244 -8.53 5.92 -21.06
N SER A 245 -8.18 4.67 -20.77
CA SER A 245 -7.08 4.30 -19.87
C SER A 245 -6.22 3.25 -20.55
N LEU A 246 -5.09 3.68 -21.09
CA LEU A 246 -4.12 2.81 -21.76
C LEU A 246 -3.11 2.25 -20.78
N ASP A 247 -2.39 1.20 -21.19
CA ASP A 247 -1.25 0.67 -20.47
C ASP A 247 -0.15 1.73 -20.39
N ALA A 248 0.38 1.95 -19.19
CA ALA A 248 1.44 2.90 -18.94
C ALA A 248 2.72 2.20 -18.49
N LYS A 249 3.89 2.79 -18.78
CA LYS A 249 5.18 2.26 -18.31
C LYS A 249 5.37 2.43 -16.80
N SER A 250 4.76 3.47 -16.25
CA SER A 250 4.73 3.75 -14.82
C SER A 250 3.33 4.19 -14.40
N LEU A 251 2.88 3.75 -13.25
CA LEU A 251 1.60 4.18 -12.66
C LEU A 251 1.56 5.70 -12.45
N TYR A 252 2.72 6.32 -12.20
CA TYR A 252 2.85 7.77 -11.97
C TYR A 252 2.67 8.63 -13.22
N GLU A 253 2.63 8.04 -14.42
CA GLU A 253 2.27 8.75 -15.65
C GLU A 253 0.75 8.93 -15.78
N ILE A 254 -0.03 8.06 -15.17
CA ILE A 254 -1.48 8.00 -15.36
C ILE A 254 -2.19 9.30 -14.94
N PRO A 255 -1.86 9.98 -13.82
CA PRO A 255 -2.46 11.27 -13.50
C PRO A 255 -2.25 12.32 -14.59
N LEU A 256 -1.07 12.37 -15.20
CA LEU A 256 -0.79 13.33 -16.29
C LEU A 256 -1.61 13.03 -17.54
N THR A 257 -1.81 11.76 -17.85
CA THR A 257 -2.67 11.32 -18.96
C THR A 257 -4.14 11.61 -18.67
N MET A 258 -4.63 11.28 -17.48
CA MET A 258 -6.02 11.53 -17.06
C MET A 258 -6.35 13.04 -17.02
N GLU A 259 -5.38 13.89 -16.65
CA GLU A 259 -5.55 15.35 -16.74
C GLU A 259 -5.74 15.81 -18.18
N LYS A 260 -4.90 15.34 -19.10
CA LYS A 260 -5.02 15.67 -20.53
C LYS A 260 -6.34 15.20 -21.15
N LEU A 261 -6.87 14.10 -20.66
CA LEU A 261 -8.15 13.52 -21.10
C LEU A 261 -9.37 14.16 -20.43
N GLY A 262 -9.16 15.08 -19.46
CA GLY A 262 -10.23 15.86 -18.86
C GLY A 262 -11.01 15.14 -17.75
N LEU A 263 -10.51 14.04 -17.17
CA LEU A 263 -11.23 13.29 -16.11
C LEU A 263 -11.66 14.21 -14.96
N ALA A 264 -10.74 15.01 -14.42
CA ALA A 264 -11.05 15.90 -13.32
C ALA A 264 -11.95 17.06 -13.74
N ASP A 265 -11.84 17.53 -14.98
CA ASP A 265 -12.69 18.59 -15.52
C ASP A 265 -14.15 18.14 -15.59
N VAL A 266 -14.41 16.92 -16.07
CA VAL A 266 -15.76 16.34 -16.12
C VAL A 266 -16.34 16.22 -14.70
N ILE A 267 -15.57 15.77 -13.73
CA ILE A 267 -16.01 15.65 -12.32
C ILE A 267 -16.29 17.04 -11.70
N CYS A 268 -15.41 18.01 -11.91
CA CYS A 268 -15.63 19.38 -11.42
C CYS A 268 -16.89 20.04 -12.05
N LYS A 269 -17.10 19.79 -13.34
CA LYS A 269 -18.32 20.24 -14.07
C LYS A 269 -19.58 19.57 -13.50
N HIS A 270 -19.54 18.26 -13.27
CA HIS A 270 -20.66 17.50 -12.67
C HIS A 270 -21.07 18.07 -11.31
N PHE A 271 -20.11 18.29 -10.42
CA PHE A 271 -20.35 18.84 -9.09
C PHE A 271 -20.56 20.36 -9.06
N LYS A 272 -20.35 21.05 -10.17
CA LYS A 272 -20.39 22.54 -10.27
C LYS A 272 -19.45 23.20 -9.26
N ILE A 273 -18.28 22.63 -9.08
CA ILE A 273 -17.23 23.12 -8.19
C ILE A 273 -16.10 23.81 -8.98
N ARG A 274 -15.26 24.55 -8.26
CA ARG A 274 -14.11 25.26 -8.83
C ARG A 274 -13.21 24.29 -9.60
N ASN A 275 -12.82 24.66 -10.81
CA ASN A 275 -11.96 23.86 -11.67
C ASN A 275 -10.76 24.71 -12.14
N GLU A 276 -9.80 24.92 -11.26
CA GLU A 276 -8.53 25.55 -11.64
C GLU A 276 -7.56 24.51 -12.17
N LYS A 277 -6.74 24.90 -13.14
CA LYS A 277 -5.72 23.99 -13.68
C LYS A 277 -4.73 23.59 -12.59
N PRO A 278 -4.46 22.29 -12.41
CA PRO A 278 -3.57 21.82 -11.36
C PRO A 278 -2.11 22.18 -11.64
N LEU A 279 -1.36 22.43 -10.57
CA LEU A 279 0.09 22.65 -10.63
C LEU A 279 0.83 21.30 -10.54
N LEU A 280 0.86 20.57 -11.64
CA LEU A 280 1.52 19.26 -11.71
C LEU A 280 3.03 19.33 -11.98
N THR A 281 3.67 20.48 -11.75
CA THR A 281 5.10 20.72 -12.08
C THR A 281 6.03 19.71 -11.40
N GLU A 282 5.89 19.50 -10.09
CA GLU A 282 6.73 18.56 -9.35
C GLU A 282 6.46 17.10 -9.74
N TRP A 283 5.18 16.78 -9.98
CA TRP A 283 4.80 15.45 -10.45
C TRP A 283 5.36 15.15 -11.85
N THR A 284 5.29 16.11 -12.76
CA THR A 284 5.86 16.01 -14.11
C THR A 284 7.38 15.83 -14.07
N LYS A 285 8.09 16.63 -13.27
CA LYS A 285 9.56 16.47 -13.10
C LYS A 285 9.92 15.09 -12.56
N MET A 286 9.16 14.56 -11.63
CA MET A 286 9.38 13.22 -11.08
C MET A 286 9.21 12.15 -12.17
N VAL A 287 8.14 12.23 -12.96
CA VAL A 287 7.90 11.30 -14.09
C VAL A 287 8.99 11.42 -15.16
N GLU A 288 9.49 12.62 -15.43
CA GLU A 288 10.63 12.83 -16.36
C GLU A 288 11.91 12.16 -15.86
N LYS A 289 12.21 12.25 -14.57
CA LYS A 289 13.37 11.56 -13.97
C LYS A 289 13.24 10.04 -14.08
N PHE A 290 12.05 9.50 -13.86
CA PHE A 290 11.77 8.09 -14.07
C PHE A 290 12.06 7.65 -15.51
N LYS A 291 11.60 8.45 -16.49
CA LYS A 291 11.78 8.13 -17.91
C LYS A 291 13.20 8.23 -18.41
N ASN A 292 13.99 9.14 -17.85
CA ASN A 292 15.32 9.51 -18.30
C ASN A 292 16.36 9.45 -17.18
N PRO A 293 16.55 8.29 -16.53
CA PRO A 293 17.52 8.15 -15.45
C PRO A 293 18.97 8.31 -15.98
N LYS A 294 19.81 9.01 -15.22
CA LYS A 294 21.21 9.28 -15.60
C LYS A 294 22.19 8.26 -15.06
N LYS A 295 21.79 7.49 -14.07
CA LYS A 295 22.62 6.53 -13.34
C LYS A 295 21.92 5.17 -13.31
N LEU A 296 22.69 4.15 -12.98
CA LEU A 296 22.19 2.78 -12.83
C LEU A 296 22.79 2.14 -11.59
N VAL A 297 21.97 1.43 -10.80
CA VAL A 297 22.43 0.50 -9.76
C VAL A 297 21.66 -0.81 -9.87
N LYS A 298 22.27 -1.89 -9.40
CA LYS A 298 21.64 -3.21 -9.29
C LYS A 298 21.49 -3.59 -7.83
N VAL A 299 20.30 -3.94 -7.42
CA VAL A 299 20.01 -4.36 -6.05
C VAL A 299 19.33 -5.71 -6.01
N ALA A 300 19.66 -6.49 -4.98
CA ALA A 300 19.07 -7.79 -4.71
C ALA A 300 18.08 -7.69 -3.55
N VAL A 301 16.87 -8.20 -3.73
CA VAL A 301 15.88 -8.39 -2.67
C VAL A 301 15.80 -9.89 -2.36
N VAL A 302 16.25 -10.29 -1.17
CA VAL A 302 16.28 -11.70 -0.76
C VAL A 302 15.08 -11.97 0.14
N GLY A 303 14.02 -12.52 -0.44
CA GLY A 303 12.71 -12.69 0.18
C GLY A 303 12.15 -14.09 0.07
N LYS A 304 10.91 -14.26 0.58
CA LYS A 304 10.16 -15.52 0.60
C LYS A 304 9.08 -15.57 -0.49
N TYR A 305 8.46 -14.44 -0.81
CA TYR A 305 7.26 -14.33 -1.66
C TYR A 305 7.57 -13.72 -3.03
N ILE A 306 8.67 -14.15 -3.64
CA ILE A 306 9.21 -13.53 -4.87
C ILE A 306 8.40 -13.85 -6.14
N GLU A 307 7.59 -14.90 -6.11
CA GLU A 307 6.77 -15.32 -7.26
C GLU A 307 5.59 -14.36 -7.52
N LEU A 308 5.19 -13.59 -6.50
CA LEU A 308 4.14 -12.58 -6.59
C LEU A 308 4.71 -11.20 -6.29
N LYS A 309 4.81 -10.34 -7.31
CA LYS A 309 5.34 -8.97 -7.16
C LYS A 309 4.56 -8.14 -6.14
N ASP A 310 3.25 -8.34 -6.08
CA ASP A 310 2.36 -7.60 -5.18
C ASP A 310 2.61 -7.90 -3.68
N ALA A 311 3.31 -9.01 -3.35
CA ALA A 311 3.66 -9.32 -1.97
C ALA A 311 4.71 -8.36 -1.37
N TYR A 312 5.47 -7.65 -2.21
CA TYR A 312 6.50 -6.67 -1.83
C TYR A 312 6.32 -5.33 -2.54
N ILE A 313 5.07 -4.97 -2.89
CA ILE A 313 4.80 -3.79 -3.70
C ILE A 313 5.30 -2.49 -3.04
N SER A 314 5.11 -2.31 -1.74
CA SER A 314 5.60 -1.10 -1.05
C SER A 314 7.12 -1.02 -0.99
N ILE A 315 7.82 -2.16 -0.90
CA ILE A 315 9.29 -2.21 -0.98
C ILE A 315 9.74 -1.83 -2.39
N HIS A 316 9.13 -2.45 -3.42
CA HIS A 316 9.43 -2.15 -4.82
C HIS A 316 9.27 -0.65 -5.11
N GLU A 317 8.11 -0.09 -4.77
CA GLU A 317 7.80 1.32 -4.94
C GLU A 317 8.78 2.22 -4.15
N SER A 318 9.16 1.84 -2.93
CA SER A 318 10.11 2.62 -2.13
C SER A 318 11.51 2.68 -2.73
N ILE A 319 11.95 1.57 -3.34
CA ILE A 319 13.21 1.51 -4.08
C ILE A 319 13.15 2.41 -5.31
N GLU A 320 12.04 2.34 -6.08
CA GLU A 320 11.80 3.19 -7.24
C GLU A 320 11.75 4.68 -6.85
N HIS A 321 11.05 5.03 -5.76
CA HIS A 321 10.99 6.41 -5.26
C HIS A 321 12.38 6.96 -4.92
N ALA A 322 13.23 6.16 -4.28
CA ALA A 322 14.61 6.54 -3.99
C ALA A 322 15.42 6.71 -5.29
N GLY A 323 15.22 5.82 -6.26
CA GLY A 323 15.82 5.90 -7.58
C GLY A 323 15.46 7.21 -8.31
N PHE A 324 14.18 7.56 -8.40
CA PHE A 324 13.72 8.80 -9.05
C PHE A 324 14.38 10.04 -8.45
N ASN A 325 14.41 10.08 -7.10
CA ASN A 325 14.98 11.23 -6.40
C ASN A 325 16.47 11.42 -6.68
N LEU A 326 17.17 10.32 -7.00
CA LEU A 326 18.62 10.30 -7.26
C LEU A 326 19.00 10.27 -8.76
N ASP A 327 18.03 10.50 -9.66
CA ASP A 327 18.19 10.37 -11.12
C ASP A 327 18.79 9.00 -11.52
N THR A 328 18.35 7.93 -10.84
CA THR A 328 18.94 6.59 -10.93
C THR A 328 17.89 5.58 -11.34
N LYS A 329 18.18 4.78 -12.38
CA LYS A 329 17.48 3.53 -12.65
C LYS A 329 17.96 2.49 -11.64
N VAL A 330 17.03 1.86 -10.93
CA VAL A 330 17.35 0.76 -10.03
C VAL A 330 16.87 -0.54 -10.68
N GLU A 331 17.80 -1.43 -11.02
CA GLU A 331 17.48 -2.79 -11.45
C GLU A 331 17.33 -3.66 -10.20
N ILE A 332 16.15 -4.23 -10.03
CA ILE A 332 15.78 -4.99 -8.83
C ILE A 332 15.63 -6.46 -9.22
N ASP A 333 16.49 -7.32 -8.69
CA ASP A 333 16.36 -8.76 -8.82
C ASP A 333 15.91 -9.38 -7.51
N TYR A 334 14.94 -10.29 -7.60
CA TYR A 334 14.36 -10.99 -6.47
C TYR A 334 14.92 -12.40 -6.35
N PHE A 335 15.44 -12.75 -5.16
CA PHE A 335 16.00 -14.06 -4.85
C PHE A 335 15.16 -14.75 -3.78
N LYS A 336 14.80 -16.02 -4.05
CA LYS A 336 14.12 -16.84 -3.06
C LYS A 336 15.14 -17.34 -2.04
N ALA A 337 14.96 -16.94 -0.80
CA ALA A 337 15.89 -17.25 0.28
C ALA A 337 16.08 -18.76 0.42
N GLY A 338 17.34 -19.22 0.38
CA GLY A 338 17.72 -20.64 0.47
C GLY A 338 17.66 -21.43 -0.85
N GLU A 339 17.26 -20.78 -1.96
CA GLU A 339 17.15 -21.45 -3.27
C GLU A 339 18.09 -20.86 -4.34
N PHE A 340 19.16 -20.16 -3.95
CA PHE A 340 20.15 -19.60 -4.88
C PHE A 340 21.57 -19.67 -4.29
N ASP A 341 22.57 -19.58 -5.16
CA ASP A 341 23.96 -19.46 -4.74
C ASP A 341 24.21 -18.03 -4.23
N VAL A 342 24.52 -17.89 -2.94
CA VAL A 342 24.77 -16.61 -2.28
C VAL A 342 25.90 -15.79 -2.93
N LYS A 343 26.86 -16.45 -3.59
CA LYS A 343 27.96 -15.78 -4.31
C LYS A 343 27.49 -14.88 -5.45
N LYS A 344 26.30 -15.13 -6.01
CA LYS A 344 25.69 -14.26 -7.02
C LYS A 344 25.43 -12.84 -6.50
N LEU A 345 25.31 -12.66 -5.19
CA LEU A 345 25.12 -11.36 -4.57
C LEU A 345 26.32 -10.42 -4.73
N ALA A 346 27.51 -10.93 -5.10
CA ALA A 346 28.69 -10.12 -5.40
C ALA A 346 28.48 -9.15 -6.60
N ASP A 347 27.57 -9.50 -7.50
CA ASP A 347 27.26 -8.69 -8.69
C ASP A 347 26.36 -7.49 -8.37
N TYR A 348 25.80 -7.42 -7.16
CA TYR A 348 24.88 -6.38 -6.74
C TYR A 348 25.58 -5.28 -5.94
N ASP A 349 24.99 -4.09 -6.02
CA ASP A 349 25.49 -2.89 -5.38
C ASP A 349 24.84 -2.66 -4.00
N GLY A 350 23.72 -3.35 -3.74
CA GLY A 350 23.00 -3.35 -2.47
C GLY A 350 22.15 -4.60 -2.29
N ILE A 351 21.97 -5.02 -1.04
CA ILE A 351 21.13 -6.17 -0.66
C ILE A 351 20.07 -5.72 0.34
N LEU A 352 18.81 -6.10 0.09
CA LEU A 352 17.69 -5.86 1.00
C LEU A 352 17.07 -7.21 1.41
N VAL A 353 16.84 -7.37 2.72
CA VAL A 353 16.07 -8.49 3.27
C VAL A 353 14.78 -7.95 3.87
N PRO A 354 13.61 -8.27 3.25
CA PRO A 354 12.32 -7.75 3.65
C PRO A 354 11.72 -8.47 4.85
N GLY A 355 10.60 -7.94 5.33
CA GLY A 355 9.72 -8.57 6.30
C GLY A 355 9.14 -9.91 5.83
N GLY A 356 8.50 -10.62 6.73
CA GLY A 356 7.83 -11.90 6.49
C GLY A 356 7.55 -12.64 7.79
N PHE A 357 6.85 -13.77 7.71
CA PHE A 357 6.51 -14.63 8.85
C PHE A 357 6.88 -16.09 8.59
N GLY A 358 7.14 -16.83 9.70
CA GLY A 358 7.45 -18.26 9.68
C GLY A 358 8.86 -18.57 9.21
N ASP A 359 9.26 -19.81 9.42
CA ASP A 359 10.63 -20.37 9.37
C ASP A 359 11.20 -20.59 7.98
N ARG A 360 10.36 -20.70 6.95
CA ARG A 360 10.81 -21.01 5.58
C ARG A 360 11.77 -19.94 5.03
N GLY A 361 12.99 -20.37 4.65
CA GLY A 361 14.01 -19.51 4.04
C GLY A 361 14.82 -18.67 5.04
N VAL A 362 14.70 -18.93 6.35
CA VAL A 362 15.43 -18.22 7.42
C VAL A 362 16.94 -18.32 7.21
N ASP A 363 17.48 -19.53 7.04
CA ASP A 363 18.94 -19.72 6.89
C ASP A 363 19.48 -19.06 5.63
N GLY A 364 18.73 -19.09 4.51
CA GLY A 364 19.13 -18.39 3.29
C GLY A 364 19.15 -16.86 3.46
N LYS A 365 18.27 -16.29 4.30
CA LYS A 365 18.34 -14.86 4.67
C LYS A 365 19.58 -14.59 5.53
N VAL A 366 19.86 -15.44 6.52
CA VAL A 366 21.05 -15.32 7.36
C VAL A 366 22.32 -15.39 6.52
N GLU A 367 22.40 -16.31 5.54
CA GLU A 367 23.54 -16.40 4.61
C GLU A 367 23.70 -15.14 3.75
N ALA A 368 22.62 -14.59 3.22
CA ALA A 368 22.66 -13.36 2.43
C ALA A 368 23.11 -12.15 3.27
N ILE A 369 22.65 -12.05 4.52
CA ILE A 369 23.05 -11.00 5.47
C ILE A 369 24.54 -11.13 5.82
N LYS A 370 25.00 -12.35 6.12
CA LYS A 370 26.42 -12.65 6.35
C LYS A 370 27.27 -12.22 5.17
N PHE A 371 26.84 -12.57 3.96
CA PHE A 371 27.55 -12.21 2.74
C PHE A 371 27.63 -10.68 2.57
N ALA A 372 26.54 -9.95 2.82
CA ALA A 372 26.52 -8.49 2.76
C ALA A 372 27.50 -7.88 3.78
N ARG A 373 27.47 -8.35 5.04
CA ARG A 373 28.32 -7.84 6.12
C ARG A 373 29.81 -8.09 5.83
N GLU A 374 30.18 -9.31 5.45
CA GLU A 374 31.59 -9.69 5.23
C GLU A 374 32.20 -9.08 3.97
N ASN A 375 31.37 -8.73 2.96
CA ASN A 375 31.82 -8.17 1.68
C ASN A 375 31.56 -6.66 1.55
N ASN A 376 31.19 -5.98 2.64
CA ASN A 376 30.91 -4.54 2.65
C ASN A 376 29.90 -4.13 1.55
N ILE A 377 28.85 -4.94 1.35
CA ILE A 377 27.77 -4.61 0.42
C ILE A 377 26.67 -3.86 1.20
N PRO A 378 26.28 -2.66 0.78
CA PRO A 378 25.21 -1.90 1.40
C PRO A 378 24.00 -2.78 1.69
N PHE A 379 23.65 -2.91 2.97
CA PHE A 379 22.59 -3.79 3.46
C PHE A 379 21.45 -3.02 4.09
N PHE A 380 20.22 -3.43 3.80
CA PHE A 380 19.03 -2.91 4.44
C PHE A 380 18.12 -4.07 4.88
N GLY A 381 17.85 -4.16 6.20
CA GLY A 381 16.96 -5.16 6.79
C GLY A 381 15.66 -4.55 7.29
N ILE A 382 14.51 -5.17 6.99
CA ILE A 382 13.19 -4.66 7.40
C ILE A 382 12.46 -5.74 8.18
N CYS A 383 11.98 -5.43 9.39
CA CYS A 383 11.20 -6.28 10.27
C CYS A 383 11.88 -7.64 10.48
N LEU A 384 11.41 -8.74 9.88
CA LEU A 384 12.11 -10.02 9.92
C LEU A 384 13.56 -9.91 9.39
N GLY A 385 13.83 -9.01 8.46
CA GLY A 385 15.19 -8.75 7.96
C GLY A 385 16.12 -8.22 9.05
N MET A 386 15.65 -7.36 9.94
CA MET A 386 16.39 -6.94 11.14
C MET A 386 16.57 -8.10 12.12
N GLN A 387 15.51 -8.85 12.39
CA GLN A 387 15.58 -10.01 13.29
C GLN A 387 16.62 -11.02 12.82
N MET A 388 16.65 -11.31 11.53
CA MET A 388 17.64 -12.22 10.94
C MET A 388 19.06 -11.63 10.92
N ALA A 389 19.21 -10.30 10.85
CA ALA A 389 20.52 -9.66 11.03
C ALA A 389 21.05 -9.83 12.45
N CYS A 390 20.19 -9.75 13.45
CA CYS A 390 20.57 -10.07 14.84
C CYS A 390 20.93 -11.55 15.01
N VAL A 391 20.16 -12.46 14.43
CA VAL A 391 20.46 -13.90 14.45
C VAL A 391 21.78 -14.20 13.74
N GLU A 392 22.04 -13.61 12.59
CA GLU A 392 23.30 -13.74 11.86
C GLU A 392 24.49 -13.31 12.71
N PHE A 393 24.38 -12.13 13.32
CA PHE A 393 25.43 -11.58 14.16
C PHE A 393 25.70 -12.45 15.39
N ALA A 394 24.66 -12.92 16.04
CA ALA A 394 24.78 -13.85 17.16
C ALA A 394 25.51 -15.16 16.78
N ARG A 395 25.13 -15.76 15.64
CA ARG A 395 25.72 -17.01 15.17
C ARG A 395 27.17 -16.86 14.73
N ASN A 396 27.50 -15.83 13.96
CA ASN A 396 28.76 -15.72 13.23
C ASN A 396 29.76 -14.74 13.86
N VAL A 397 29.35 -13.81 14.72
CA VAL A 397 30.22 -12.87 15.41
C VAL A 397 30.36 -13.22 16.89
N LEU A 398 29.23 -13.45 17.60
CA LEU A 398 29.26 -13.83 19.01
C LEU A 398 29.51 -15.32 19.24
N GLY A 399 29.36 -16.17 18.21
CA GLY A 399 29.60 -17.61 18.30
C GLY A 399 28.47 -18.42 18.95
N TYR A 400 27.27 -17.84 19.09
CA TYR A 400 26.09 -18.49 19.67
C TYR A 400 25.46 -19.46 18.68
N LYS A 401 26.04 -20.67 18.60
CA LYS A 401 25.53 -21.75 17.76
C LYS A 401 24.09 -22.09 18.16
N GLY A 402 23.17 -22.06 17.20
CA GLY A 402 21.75 -22.30 17.44
C GLY A 402 20.95 -21.05 17.86
N ALA A 403 21.57 -19.86 17.86
CA ALA A 403 20.83 -18.60 18.06
C ALA A 403 19.72 -18.46 17.01
N THR A 404 18.50 -18.16 17.45
CA THR A 404 17.33 -18.04 16.57
C THR A 404 16.20 -17.22 17.22
N SER A 405 15.03 -17.20 16.59
CA SER A 405 13.79 -16.63 17.12
C SER A 405 12.95 -17.70 17.82
N THR A 406 12.29 -17.36 18.91
CA THR A 406 11.28 -18.20 19.55
C THR A 406 10.04 -18.41 18.68
N GLU A 407 9.90 -17.69 17.56
CA GLU A 407 8.91 -17.96 16.52
C GLU A 407 9.18 -19.32 15.84
N PHE A 408 10.46 -19.65 15.63
CA PHE A 408 10.88 -20.84 14.87
C PHE A 408 11.23 -22.01 15.79
N GLU A 409 11.87 -21.72 16.92
CA GLU A 409 12.30 -22.72 17.91
C GLU A 409 12.05 -22.20 19.32
N LYS A 410 10.99 -22.72 19.95
CA LYS A 410 10.52 -22.23 21.26
C LYS A 410 11.53 -22.43 22.39
N ASP A 411 12.28 -23.53 22.35
CA ASP A 411 13.18 -23.97 23.43
C ASP A 411 14.67 -23.72 23.07
N THR A 412 14.95 -22.73 22.23
CA THR A 412 16.33 -22.37 21.87
C THR A 412 17.14 -21.89 23.07
N SER A 413 18.41 -22.27 23.14
CA SER A 413 19.34 -21.80 24.19
C SER A 413 19.69 -20.31 24.06
N TYR A 414 19.55 -19.74 22.85
CA TYR A 414 19.86 -18.36 22.54
C TYR A 414 18.69 -17.69 21.82
N PRO A 415 17.63 -17.31 22.58
CA PRO A 415 16.44 -16.64 22.02
C PRO A 415 16.73 -15.17 21.74
N ILE A 416 17.49 -14.90 20.67
CA ILE A 416 17.88 -13.54 20.28
C ILE A 416 16.66 -12.70 19.92
N ILE A 417 15.67 -13.35 19.30
CA ILE A 417 14.36 -12.77 19.00
C ILE A 417 13.32 -13.52 19.82
N SER A 418 12.53 -12.80 20.57
CA SER A 418 11.53 -13.37 21.48
C SER A 418 10.15 -12.73 21.31
N LEU A 419 9.12 -13.47 21.76
CA LEU A 419 7.74 -12.98 21.77
C LEU A 419 7.65 -11.78 22.73
N MET A 420 7.02 -10.70 22.29
CA MET A 420 6.73 -9.53 23.13
C MET A 420 5.88 -9.93 24.33
N GLU A 421 6.12 -9.33 25.50
CA GLU A 421 5.38 -9.65 26.73
C GLU A 421 3.86 -9.46 26.54
N GLU A 422 3.46 -8.41 25.83
CA GLU A 422 2.06 -8.08 25.53
C GLU A 422 1.39 -9.07 24.59
N GLN A 423 2.17 -9.90 23.90
CA GLN A 423 1.68 -10.93 22.98
C GLN A 423 1.49 -12.30 23.66
N LYS A 424 1.89 -12.43 24.91
CA LYS A 424 1.74 -13.69 25.67
C LYS A 424 0.28 -13.94 26.03
N GLY A 425 -0.22 -15.15 25.73
CA GLY A 425 -1.58 -15.57 26.10
C GLY A 425 -2.71 -15.09 25.18
N LEU A 426 -2.42 -14.41 24.09
CA LEU A 426 -3.41 -14.03 23.10
C LEU A 426 -3.97 -15.27 22.37
N LYS A 427 -5.31 -15.31 22.22
CA LYS A 427 -6.01 -16.40 21.51
C LYS A 427 -6.22 -16.06 20.02
N ASP A 428 -6.48 -14.80 19.74
CA ASP A 428 -6.76 -14.32 18.38
C ASP A 428 -5.45 -13.91 17.69
N MET A 429 -5.30 -14.30 16.43
CA MET A 429 -4.09 -14.00 15.64
C MET A 429 -4.24 -12.72 14.80
N GLY A 430 -5.45 -12.38 14.36
CA GLY A 430 -5.70 -11.17 13.56
C GLY A 430 -5.79 -9.92 14.42
N GLY A 431 -5.23 -8.79 13.94
CA GLY A 431 -5.32 -7.47 14.58
C GLY A 431 -4.67 -7.35 15.96
N THR A 432 -3.83 -8.29 16.37
CA THR A 432 -3.25 -8.34 17.73
C THR A 432 -1.74 -8.11 17.77
N MET A 433 -1.09 -7.91 16.63
CA MET A 433 0.33 -7.54 16.56
C MET A 433 0.54 -6.10 17.04
N ARG A 434 1.80 -5.71 17.21
CA ARG A 434 2.16 -4.29 17.31
C ARG A 434 1.97 -3.66 15.94
N LEU A 435 0.91 -2.87 15.78
CA LEU A 435 0.41 -2.34 14.52
C LEU A 435 0.32 -0.82 14.52
N GLY A 436 0.70 -0.19 13.40
CA GLY A 436 0.62 1.25 13.21
C GLY A 436 1.87 2.01 13.64
N ALA A 437 1.76 3.33 13.72
CA ALA A 437 2.88 4.21 13.98
C ALA A 437 3.24 4.26 15.46
N TYR A 438 4.51 4.01 15.77
CA TYR A 438 5.09 4.18 17.09
C TYR A 438 6.30 5.09 17.05
N PRO A 439 6.52 5.89 18.10
CA PRO A 439 7.69 6.76 18.20
C PRO A 439 8.97 5.95 18.43
N CYS A 440 10.06 6.41 17.82
CA CYS A 440 11.40 5.88 18.03
C CYS A 440 12.39 7.02 18.22
N ILE A 441 13.31 6.85 19.15
CA ILE A 441 14.40 7.78 19.45
C ILE A 441 15.71 7.21 18.92
N LEU A 442 16.35 7.93 18.01
CA LEU A 442 17.63 7.57 17.42
C LEU A 442 18.79 8.20 18.19
N LYS A 443 19.93 7.52 18.27
CA LYS A 443 21.19 8.10 18.77
C LYS A 443 21.66 9.21 17.83
N ASP A 444 22.08 10.36 18.39
CA ASP A 444 22.47 11.57 17.64
C ASP A 444 23.56 11.34 16.59
N ASP A 445 24.54 10.52 16.90
CA ASP A 445 25.71 10.23 16.06
C ASP A 445 25.52 9.02 15.11
N SER A 446 24.34 8.41 15.10
CA SER A 446 24.03 7.25 14.28
C SER A 446 23.93 7.58 12.78
N LEU A 447 24.15 6.59 11.92
CA LEU A 447 23.93 6.73 10.49
C LEU A 447 22.44 6.95 10.20
N ALA A 448 21.55 6.27 10.93
CA ALA A 448 20.10 6.45 10.81
C ALA A 448 19.71 7.89 11.11
N ALA A 449 20.16 8.49 12.21
CA ALA A 449 19.86 9.88 12.55
C ALA A 449 20.34 10.85 11.47
N ARG A 450 21.56 10.63 10.93
CA ARG A 450 22.09 11.45 9.80
C ARG A 450 21.25 11.31 8.53
N VAL A 451 20.77 10.10 8.23
CA VAL A 451 19.93 9.83 7.04
C VAL A 451 18.55 10.43 7.19
N TYR A 452 17.94 10.34 8.38
CA TYR A 452 16.65 10.98 8.68
C TYR A 452 16.75 12.52 8.82
N GLY A 453 17.94 13.03 9.18
CA GLY A 453 18.14 14.44 9.53
C GLY A 453 17.48 14.86 10.85
N ARG A 454 17.13 13.89 11.71
CA ARG A 454 16.48 14.08 13.01
C ARG A 454 16.60 12.82 13.87
N THR A 455 16.42 12.97 15.18
CA THR A 455 16.52 11.88 16.17
C THR A 455 15.19 11.35 16.66
N GLN A 456 14.12 12.11 16.53
CA GLN A 456 12.77 11.65 16.86
C GLN A 456 11.98 11.35 15.60
N ILE A 457 11.56 10.10 15.44
CA ILE A 457 10.79 9.60 14.31
C ILE A 457 9.58 8.82 14.81
N ALA A 458 8.62 8.59 13.93
CA ALA A 458 7.51 7.68 14.16
C ALA A 458 7.32 6.85 12.90
N GLU A 459 7.31 5.52 13.06
CA GLU A 459 7.26 4.59 11.93
C GLU A 459 6.24 3.48 12.17
N ARG A 460 5.73 2.86 11.10
CA ARG A 460 4.67 1.86 11.18
C ARG A 460 5.22 0.47 11.42
N HIS A 461 4.60 -0.26 12.33
CA HIS A 461 4.97 -1.60 12.76
C HIS A 461 3.94 -2.64 12.32
N ARG A 462 4.43 -3.88 12.16
CA ARG A 462 3.62 -5.08 11.95
C ARG A 462 4.39 -6.32 12.39
N HIS A 463 4.50 -6.56 13.72
CA HIS A 463 5.25 -7.70 14.27
C HIS A 463 4.76 -8.12 15.65
N ARG A 464 5.10 -9.37 16.06
CA ARG A 464 4.87 -9.95 17.40
C ARG A 464 6.15 -10.21 18.16
N TYR A 465 7.23 -10.44 17.43
CA TYR A 465 8.54 -10.81 17.97
C TYR A 465 9.47 -9.64 17.82
N GLU A 466 10.45 -9.58 18.74
CA GLU A 466 11.41 -8.49 18.78
C GLU A 466 12.74 -8.92 19.39
N PHE A 467 13.74 -8.05 19.33
CA PHE A 467 15.05 -8.28 19.91
C PHE A 467 14.97 -8.44 21.44
N ASN A 468 15.63 -9.49 21.95
CA ASN A 468 15.69 -9.77 23.37
C ASN A 468 16.77 -8.92 24.04
N ASN A 469 16.37 -7.96 24.87
CA ASN A 469 17.26 -7.02 25.55
C ASN A 469 18.31 -7.69 26.47
N ALA A 470 18.13 -8.96 26.87
CA ALA A 470 19.13 -9.68 27.65
C ALA A 470 20.48 -9.80 26.94
N PHE A 471 20.49 -9.74 25.60
CA PHE A 471 21.71 -9.86 24.78
C PHE A 471 22.27 -8.50 24.34
N ARG A 472 21.61 -7.39 24.65
CA ARG A 472 21.92 -6.04 24.13
C ARG A 472 23.37 -5.64 24.36
N GLU A 473 23.85 -5.77 25.59
CA GLU A 473 25.22 -5.35 25.97
C GLU A 473 26.30 -6.10 25.20
N GLU A 474 26.09 -7.40 24.95
CA GLU A 474 27.02 -8.26 24.23
C GLU A 474 27.10 -7.90 22.76
N PHE A 475 25.95 -7.57 22.13
CA PHE A 475 25.87 -7.09 20.76
C PHE A 475 26.60 -5.76 20.59
N GLU A 476 26.36 -4.79 21.46
CA GLU A 476 27.01 -3.47 21.42
C GLU A 476 28.53 -3.58 21.61
N LYS A 477 29.01 -4.44 22.53
CA LYS A 477 30.44 -4.71 22.73
C LYS A 477 31.11 -5.35 21.51
N ALA A 478 30.38 -6.17 20.78
CA ALA A 478 30.90 -6.86 19.59
C ALA A 478 30.81 -6.02 18.30
N GLY A 479 30.20 -4.82 18.33
CA GLY A 479 30.18 -3.89 17.21
C GLY A 479 28.86 -3.79 16.44
N MET A 480 27.78 -4.37 16.94
CA MET A 480 26.43 -4.05 16.46
C MET A 480 25.81 -2.99 17.36
N ASP A 481 25.69 -1.77 16.87
CA ASP A 481 25.10 -0.68 17.62
C ASP A 481 23.57 -0.74 17.61
N ILE A 482 22.96 -0.62 18.77
CA ILE A 482 21.55 -0.38 18.93
C ILE A 482 21.33 1.12 18.94
N VAL A 483 20.84 1.65 17.81
CA VAL A 483 20.79 3.10 17.56
C VAL A 483 19.38 3.69 17.60
N GLY A 484 18.34 2.86 17.57
CA GLY A 484 16.96 3.28 17.69
C GLY A 484 16.24 2.50 18.76
N LEU A 485 15.51 3.19 19.64
CA LEU A 485 14.75 2.62 20.73
C LEU A 485 13.36 3.25 20.81
N SER A 486 12.40 2.49 21.35
CA SER A 486 11.15 3.09 21.86
C SER A 486 11.45 4.13 22.95
N PRO A 487 10.58 5.13 23.19
CA PRO A 487 10.84 6.19 24.18
C PRO A 487 11.10 5.69 25.60
N ASP A 488 10.53 4.55 25.97
CA ASP A 488 10.75 3.87 27.25
C ASP A 488 12.02 3.00 27.28
N GLY A 489 12.70 2.84 26.13
CA GLY A 489 13.92 2.05 25.97
C GLY A 489 13.71 0.53 25.94
N ASN A 490 12.45 0.07 25.95
CA ASN A 490 12.12 -1.35 26.05
C ASN A 490 12.24 -2.11 24.72
N TYR A 491 12.03 -1.42 23.59
CA TYR A 491 12.01 -2.04 22.25
C TYR A 491 13.15 -1.53 21.37
N VAL A 492 13.87 -2.47 20.75
CA VAL A 492 14.93 -2.17 19.81
C VAL A 492 14.33 -1.97 18.43
N GLU A 493 14.43 -0.75 17.91
CA GLU A 493 13.78 -0.34 16.66
C GLU A 493 14.75 -0.28 15.47
N VAL A 494 16.02 0.06 15.72
CA VAL A 494 17.05 0.21 14.68
C VAL A 494 18.39 -0.29 15.16
N ILE A 495 19.05 -1.08 14.32
CA ILE A 495 20.44 -1.53 14.52
C ILE A 495 21.33 -1.09 13.37
N GLU A 496 22.61 -0.90 13.70
CA GLU A 496 23.69 -0.58 12.74
C GLU A 496 24.95 -1.41 13.02
N ILE A 497 25.78 -1.64 12.00
CA ILE A 497 27.13 -2.16 12.18
C ILE A 497 28.12 -1.05 11.90
N LYS A 498 28.96 -0.74 12.91
CA LYS A 498 30.06 0.23 12.79
C LYS A 498 31.02 -0.16 11.66
N ASN A 499 31.56 0.87 11.00
CA ASN A 499 32.56 0.70 9.95
C ASN A 499 32.08 -0.04 8.69
N HIS A 500 30.77 -0.33 8.57
CA HIS A 500 30.18 -0.81 7.33
C HIS A 500 29.68 0.36 6.48
N PRO A 501 29.83 0.34 5.14
CA PRO A 501 29.40 1.44 4.26
C PRO A 501 27.94 1.85 4.45
N TYR A 502 27.07 0.89 4.63
CA TYR A 502 25.66 1.04 5.00
C TYR A 502 25.14 -0.30 5.50
N PHE A 503 24.95 -0.45 6.79
CA PHE A 503 24.29 -1.60 7.39
C PHE A 503 23.28 -1.09 8.39
N ILE A 504 22.04 -0.94 7.95
CA ILE A 504 20.92 -0.51 8.79
C ILE A 504 19.84 -1.59 8.71
N ALA A 505 19.26 -1.92 9.85
CA ALA A 505 18.06 -2.71 9.86
C ALA A 505 17.05 -2.16 10.88
N THR A 506 15.76 -2.26 10.54
CA THR A 506 14.65 -1.68 11.30
C THR A 506 13.60 -2.72 11.65
N GLN A 507 13.05 -2.64 12.86
CA GLN A 507 11.93 -3.48 13.27
C GLN A 507 10.61 -3.02 12.63
N TYR A 508 10.49 -1.73 12.37
CA TYR A 508 9.37 -1.13 11.67
C TYR A 508 9.49 -1.25 10.15
N HIS A 509 8.41 -0.85 9.45
CA HIS A 509 8.23 -0.94 8.00
C HIS A 509 8.31 0.45 7.34
N PRO A 510 9.51 0.95 6.98
CA PRO A 510 9.68 2.27 6.36
C PRO A 510 9.04 2.37 4.98
N GLU A 511 8.84 1.24 4.30
CA GLU A 511 8.20 1.17 2.98
C GLU A 511 6.77 1.72 2.99
N PHE A 512 6.04 1.61 4.10
CA PHE A 512 4.67 2.12 4.18
C PHE A 512 4.58 3.65 4.18
N LYS A 513 5.68 4.34 4.49
CA LYS A 513 5.72 5.81 4.55
C LYS A 513 6.44 6.46 3.38
N SER A 514 6.97 5.68 2.44
CA SER A 514 7.59 6.21 1.22
C SER A 514 6.57 6.76 0.24
N ARG A 515 6.88 7.89 -0.37
CA ARG A 515 6.05 8.58 -1.38
C ARG A 515 6.89 8.90 -2.61
N PRO A 516 6.32 8.96 -3.82
CA PRO A 516 7.09 9.26 -5.02
C PRO A 516 7.75 10.64 -4.99
N ASN A 517 7.09 11.62 -4.41
CA ASN A 517 7.59 12.98 -4.24
C ASN A 517 8.33 13.22 -2.90
N ARG A 518 8.30 12.24 -1.99
CA ARG A 518 8.99 12.27 -0.68
C ARG A 518 9.46 10.85 -0.33
N PRO A 519 10.51 10.37 -1.02
CA PRO A 519 11.07 9.04 -0.76
C PRO A 519 11.49 8.89 0.70
N HIS A 520 11.31 7.70 1.23
CA HIS A 520 11.71 7.45 2.61
C HIS A 520 13.24 7.57 2.77
N PRO A 521 13.73 8.27 3.83
CA PRO A 521 15.14 8.57 4.00
C PRO A 521 16.05 7.33 3.98
N LEU A 522 15.65 6.23 4.64
CA LEU A 522 16.46 5.01 4.69
C LEU A 522 16.65 4.36 3.32
N PHE A 523 15.61 4.29 2.48
CA PHE A 523 15.75 3.82 1.11
C PHE A 523 16.66 4.73 0.29
N THR A 524 16.50 6.04 0.44
CA THR A 524 17.37 7.04 -0.24
C THR A 524 18.82 6.90 0.20
N GLY A 525 19.10 6.71 1.49
CA GLY A 525 20.42 6.49 2.05
C GLY A 525 21.06 5.20 1.52
N TRP A 526 20.28 4.11 1.48
CA TRP A 526 20.72 2.83 0.98
C TRP A 526 21.10 2.88 -0.51
N ILE A 527 20.26 3.48 -1.36
CA ILE A 527 20.54 3.64 -2.79
C ILE A 527 21.76 4.57 -3.03
N LYS A 528 21.93 5.62 -2.21
CA LYS A 528 23.17 6.43 -2.26
C LYS A 528 24.42 5.61 -1.96
N ALA A 529 24.37 4.73 -0.96
CA ALA A 529 25.49 3.84 -0.63
C ALA A 529 25.74 2.82 -1.76
N ALA A 530 24.69 2.27 -2.37
CA ALA A 530 24.80 1.38 -3.53
C ALA A 530 25.42 2.09 -4.75
N LEU A 531 25.04 3.35 -5.01
CA LEU A 531 25.67 4.17 -6.06
C LEU A 531 27.15 4.38 -5.81
N LYS A 532 27.55 4.66 -4.56
CA LYS A 532 28.96 4.82 -4.19
C LYS A 532 29.73 3.52 -4.45
N LYS A 533 29.23 2.37 -3.96
CA LYS A 533 29.84 1.06 -4.20
C LYS A 533 30.00 0.76 -5.70
N ARG A 534 29.02 1.10 -6.52
CA ARG A 534 29.10 0.91 -7.97
C ARG A 534 30.19 1.77 -8.62
N SER A 535 30.40 2.99 -8.11
CA SER A 535 31.45 3.87 -8.62
C SER A 535 32.85 3.44 -8.22
N GLU A 536 33.00 2.55 -7.25
CA GLU A 536 34.27 1.99 -6.77
C GLU A 536 34.64 0.67 -7.50
N LYS A 537 33.68 0.06 -8.24
CA LYS A 537 33.89 -1.10 -9.14
C LYS A 537 34.43 -0.63 -10.49
#